data_a19fbe1ed66420fee8d2bd4db4c1acab
#
_entry.id   a19fbe1ed66420fee8d2bd4db4c1acab
#
_cell.length_a   1.000
_cell.length_b   1.000
_cell.length_c   1.000
_cell.angle_alpha   90.00
_cell.angle_beta   90.00
_cell.angle_gamma   90.00
#
_symmetry.space_group_name_H-M   'P 1'
#
loop_
_entity.id
_entity.type
_entity.pdbx_description
1 polymer ?
#
loop_
_entity_poly.entity_id
_entity_poly.type
_entity_poly.pdbx_seq_one_letter_code
_entity_poly.pdbx_strand_id
1 'polypeptide(L)'
;MFELFVAMVKEEWRVHSTMFGSLSFALFPILIFGIAFMGSFLIPLVKRTLPLGNLSIIVHSMYLMLGLMVGGFGMLGNEVMNRRFGQASFLAYSARSLPLSERNIFANFVIKDTVYYFFLWVFPFAFGYILASPFLGIPLASPLFLLLTLTLSFLFGLCGLFFLSTVYAWSKPVFWAFLLLLGVGFGGIMAAGMNPAILFPPLLLHDEFSWTNLLASCIALAYLFIVSLWLFNPESVGSEKKYPDSFTPWLQRLSFLPNPPLATKDTIDLYRSGSMIGQTLFSFIVPLGVIWFFLSLMSRFFPPHALLFLYAVTTGVIASTMYTWVTMFDNFGPYACLPVSVSTLISSKLTTFTILQVIPAVFIAVVAILAGEAAYLIPAVVLGLAVSFYAVSIMAWLCGLSPNVLVYDVKVLFEYLLLVGVAITVFCAASFINPYYALGAVVLAVPAWLFYQQAKIRWDAVDPQGF
;
A
#
# COMPACT_ATOMS: atom_id res chain seq x y z
N MET A 1 -21.75 -11.32 -21.13
CA MET A 1 -20.50 -10.60 -20.86
C MET A 1 -20.77 -9.24 -20.22
N PHE A 2 -21.55 -8.35 -20.85
CA PHE A 2 -21.86 -7.02 -20.30
C PHE A 2 -22.59 -7.08 -18.95
N GLU A 3 -23.55 -7.98 -18.78
CA GLU A 3 -24.25 -8.18 -17.52
C GLU A 3 -23.33 -8.61 -16.39
N LEU A 4 -22.38 -9.51 -16.66
CA LEU A 4 -21.38 -9.93 -15.69
C LEU A 4 -20.49 -8.75 -15.28
N PHE A 5 -20.04 -7.94 -16.24
CA PHE A 5 -19.27 -6.73 -15.97
C PHE A 5 -20.03 -5.75 -15.07
N VAL A 6 -21.29 -5.45 -15.40
CA VAL A 6 -22.14 -4.55 -14.60
C VAL A 6 -22.36 -5.11 -13.20
N ALA A 7 -22.56 -6.42 -13.08
CA ALA A 7 -22.73 -7.07 -11.78
C ALA A 7 -21.47 -6.96 -10.93
N MET A 8 -20.29 -7.19 -11.53
CA MET A 8 -18.99 -7.05 -10.85
C MET A 8 -18.70 -5.60 -10.41
N VAL A 9 -19.05 -4.59 -11.23
CA VAL A 9 -18.92 -3.18 -10.85
C VAL A 9 -19.86 -2.82 -9.68
N LYS A 10 -21.09 -3.30 -9.69
CA LYS A 10 -22.06 -3.09 -8.59
C LYS A 10 -21.58 -3.75 -7.30
N GLU A 11 -20.99 -4.94 -7.39
CA GLU A 11 -20.42 -5.64 -6.23
C GLU A 11 -19.26 -4.85 -5.64
N GLU A 12 -18.32 -4.39 -6.47
CA GLU A 12 -17.19 -3.58 -6.05
C GLU A 12 -17.65 -2.28 -5.36
N TRP A 13 -18.61 -1.58 -5.98
CA TRP A 13 -19.23 -0.40 -5.39
C TRP A 13 -19.88 -0.69 -4.03
N ARG A 14 -20.61 -1.79 -3.93
CA ARG A 14 -21.27 -2.21 -2.70
C ARG A 14 -20.25 -2.53 -1.60
N VAL A 15 -19.19 -3.25 -1.92
CA VAL A 15 -18.13 -3.59 -0.96
C VAL A 15 -17.49 -2.31 -0.41
N HIS A 16 -17.07 -1.41 -1.29
CA HIS A 16 -16.47 -0.15 -0.86
C HIS A 16 -17.46 0.74 -0.10
N SER A 17 -18.71 0.83 -0.55
CA SER A 17 -19.73 1.64 0.13
C SER A 17 -20.11 1.10 1.51
N THR A 18 -20.06 -0.21 1.72
CA THR A 18 -20.25 -0.80 3.06
C THR A 18 -19.05 -0.60 3.96
N MET A 19 -17.85 -0.62 3.39
CA MET A 19 -16.59 -0.41 4.12
C MET A 19 -16.40 1.06 4.54
N PHE A 20 -16.66 2.02 3.64
CA PHE A 20 -16.39 3.45 3.86
C PHE A 20 -17.62 4.28 4.28
N GLY A 21 -18.79 3.64 4.37
CA GLY A 21 -20.06 4.35 4.45
C GLY A 21 -20.51 4.88 3.08
N SER A 22 -21.75 4.67 2.73
CA SER A 22 -22.28 4.95 1.38
C SER A 22 -22.08 6.39 0.92
N LEU A 23 -22.29 7.36 1.81
CA LEU A 23 -22.13 8.79 1.49
C LEU A 23 -20.65 9.20 1.39
N SER A 24 -19.82 8.79 2.35
CA SER A 24 -18.39 9.13 2.37
C SER A 24 -17.68 8.57 1.15
N PHE A 25 -18.02 7.35 0.75
CA PHE A 25 -17.48 6.73 -0.45
C PHE A 25 -17.95 7.42 -1.74
N ALA A 26 -19.22 7.79 -1.84
CA ALA A 26 -19.74 8.51 -3.01
C ALA A 26 -19.11 9.89 -3.17
N LEU A 27 -18.67 10.54 -2.08
CA LEU A 27 -17.98 11.83 -2.10
C LEU A 27 -16.48 11.71 -2.41
N PHE A 28 -15.92 10.51 -2.39
CA PHE A 28 -14.47 10.30 -2.58
C PHE A 28 -13.93 10.84 -3.93
N PRO A 29 -14.56 10.60 -5.10
CA PRO A 29 -14.13 11.21 -6.34
C PRO A 29 -14.17 12.74 -6.32
N ILE A 30 -15.15 13.32 -5.61
CA ILE A 30 -15.26 14.78 -5.45
C ILE A 30 -14.11 15.31 -4.60
N LEU A 31 -13.67 14.58 -3.58
CA LEU A 31 -12.50 14.90 -2.78
C LEU A 31 -11.24 14.91 -3.64
N ILE A 32 -11.00 13.88 -4.46
CA ILE A 32 -9.85 13.80 -5.37
C ILE A 32 -9.88 14.96 -6.38
N PHE A 33 -11.06 15.24 -6.94
CA PHE A 33 -11.28 16.39 -7.81
C PHE A 33 -10.91 17.72 -7.10
N GLY A 34 -11.41 17.93 -5.88
CA GLY A 34 -11.16 19.14 -5.10
C GLY A 34 -9.67 19.33 -4.77
N ILE A 35 -8.98 18.25 -4.37
CA ILE A 35 -7.53 18.27 -4.12
C ILE A 35 -6.76 18.62 -5.39
N ALA A 36 -7.12 18.03 -6.54
CA ALA A 36 -6.46 18.32 -7.80
C ALA A 36 -6.75 19.74 -8.28
N PHE A 37 -7.99 20.21 -8.20
CA PHE A 37 -8.39 21.56 -8.56
C PHE A 37 -7.64 22.60 -7.73
N MET A 38 -7.70 22.53 -6.39
CA MET A 38 -7.02 23.43 -5.47
C MET A 38 -5.49 23.31 -5.58
N GLY A 39 -4.97 22.07 -5.66
CA GLY A 39 -3.54 21.82 -5.82
C GLY A 39 -2.96 22.41 -7.10
N SER A 40 -3.77 22.52 -8.16
CA SER A 40 -3.35 23.13 -9.42
C SER A 40 -2.95 24.59 -9.28
N PHE A 41 -3.58 25.35 -8.37
CA PHE A 41 -3.20 26.73 -8.09
C PHE A 41 -1.86 26.87 -7.38
N LEU A 42 -1.32 25.78 -6.81
CA LEU A 42 0.02 25.75 -6.25
C LEU A 42 1.12 25.52 -7.32
N ILE A 43 0.76 25.09 -8.53
CA ILE A 43 1.72 24.80 -9.62
C ILE A 43 2.66 25.98 -9.90
N PRO A 44 2.22 27.25 -9.98
CA PRO A 44 3.13 28.39 -10.20
C PRO A 44 4.16 28.56 -9.07
N LEU A 45 3.77 28.21 -7.82
CA LEU A 45 4.68 28.26 -6.67
C LEU A 45 5.67 27.09 -6.74
N VAL A 46 5.17 25.88 -7.02
CA VAL A 46 5.97 24.65 -7.13
C VAL A 46 6.97 24.77 -8.29
N LYS A 47 6.60 25.39 -9.41
CA LYS A 47 7.50 25.64 -10.56
C LYS A 47 8.72 26.49 -10.21
N ARG A 48 8.64 27.34 -9.19
CA ARG A 48 9.79 28.14 -8.74
C ARG A 48 10.82 27.31 -7.99
N THR A 49 10.39 26.20 -7.43
CA THR A 49 11.20 25.34 -6.55
C THR A 49 11.57 24.02 -7.19
N LEU A 50 10.70 23.46 -8.04
CA LEU A 50 10.88 22.18 -8.72
C LEU A 50 10.78 22.34 -10.23
N PRO A 51 11.76 21.80 -11.01
CA PRO A 51 11.63 21.70 -12.47
C PRO A 51 10.36 20.94 -12.86
N LEU A 52 9.69 21.40 -13.92
CA LEU A 52 8.44 20.77 -14.40
C LEU A 52 8.59 19.29 -14.72
N GLY A 53 9.75 18.88 -15.29
CA GLY A 53 10.03 17.48 -15.56
C GLY A 53 9.99 16.60 -14.31
N ASN A 54 10.49 17.10 -13.19
CA ASN A 54 10.43 16.36 -11.92
C ASN A 54 8.99 16.21 -11.41
N LEU A 55 8.16 17.25 -11.57
CA LEU A 55 6.74 17.19 -11.20
C LEU A 55 5.99 16.19 -12.09
N SER A 56 6.28 16.14 -13.38
CA SER A 56 5.72 15.15 -14.30
C SER A 56 6.10 13.73 -13.90
N ILE A 57 7.38 13.47 -13.60
CA ILE A 57 7.86 12.16 -13.12
C ILE A 57 7.08 11.74 -11.84
N ILE A 58 6.94 12.65 -10.89
CA ILE A 58 6.22 12.39 -9.63
C ILE A 58 4.79 11.94 -9.92
N VAL A 59 4.04 12.74 -10.68
CA VAL A 59 2.63 12.47 -10.92
C VAL A 59 2.43 11.18 -11.71
N HIS A 60 3.22 10.94 -12.77
CA HIS A 60 3.15 9.68 -13.53
C HIS A 60 3.53 8.46 -12.69
N SER A 61 4.55 8.60 -11.82
CA SER A 61 4.93 7.53 -10.88
C SER A 61 3.83 7.21 -9.88
N MET A 62 3.11 8.22 -9.38
CA MET A 62 1.96 7.99 -8.49
C MET A 62 0.87 7.16 -9.18
N TYR A 63 0.55 7.45 -10.44
CA TYR A 63 -0.46 6.70 -11.18
C TYR A 63 0.02 5.31 -11.62
N LEU A 64 1.30 5.17 -11.93
CA LEU A 64 1.92 3.85 -12.10
C LEU A 64 1.78 3.01 -10.81
N MET A 65 2.12 3.60 -9.65
CA MET A 65 2.00 2.92 -8.36
C MET A 65 0.55 2.59 -8.01
N LEU A 66 -0.40 3.48 -8.33
CA LEU A 66 -1.82 3.19 -8.17
C LEU A 66 -2.22 1.96 -9.01
N GLY A 67 -1.78 1.89 -10.25
CA GLY A 67 -2.01 0.73 -11.12
C GLY A 67 -1.38 -0.55 -10.54
N LEU A 68 -0.14 -0.47 -10.05
CA LEU A 68 0.52 -1.59 -9.37
C LEU A 68 -0.24 -2.01 -8.11
N MET A 69 -0.74 -1.09 -7.29
CA MET A 69 -1.53 -1.42 -6.10
C MET A 69 -2.82 -2.15 -6.48
N VAL A 70 -3.55 -1.64 -7.45
CA VAL A 70 -4.80 -2.26 -7.94
C VAL A 70 -4.52 -3.63 -8.54
N GLY A 71 -3.51 -3.76 -9.40
CA GLY A 71 -3.11 -5.04 -10.00
C GLY A 71 -2.49 -6.02 -8.97
N GLY A 72 -1.92 -5.51 -7.88
CA GLY A 72 -1.28 -6.29 -6.83
C GLY A 72 -2.22 -7.22 -6.08
N PHE A 73 -3.48 -6.85 -6.00
CA PHE A 73 -4.51 -7.76 -5.49
C PHE A 73 -4.63 -9.04 -6.33
N GLY A 74 -4.25 -8.99 -7.60
CA GLY A 74 -4.19 -10.17 -8.47
C GLY A 74 -3.02 -11.13 -8.15
N MET A 75 -1.83 -10.64 -7.74
CA MET A 75 -0.66 -11.50 -7.39
C MET A 75 -0.86 -12.31 -6.11
N LEU A 76 -1.58 -11.74 -5.16
CA LEU A 76 -1.95 -12.40 -3.92
C LEU A 76 -3.17 -13.33 -4.13
N GLY A 77 -3.63 -13.41 -5.37
CA GLY A 77 -4.92 -13.76 -5.89
C GLY A 77 -5.55 -15.06 -5.43
N ASN A 78 -4.83 -16.10 -5.11
CA ASN A 78 -5.49 -17.36 -4.77
C ASN A 78 -5.76 -17.50 -3.26
N GLU A 79 -4.92 -16.98 -2.41
CA GLU A 79 -5.13 -17.06 -0.95
C GLU A 79 -5.79 -15.81 -0.39
N VAL A 80 -5.46 -14.62 -0.91
CA VAL A 80 -6.10 -13.38 -0.52
C VAL A 80 -7.46 -13.22 -1.21
N MET A 81 -7.62 -13.64 -2.47
CA MET A 81 -8.94 -13.74 -3.11
C MET A 81 -9.87 -14.68 -2.34
N ASN A 82 -9.40 -15.83 -1.91
CA ASN A 82 -10.25 -16.74 -1.14
C ASN A 82 -10.55 -16.25 0.29
N ARG A 83 -9.68 -15.48 0.93
CA ARG A 83 -9.86 -15.02 2.32
C ARG A 83 -10.37 -13.59 2.44
N ARG A 84 -9.91 -12.66 1.60
CA ARG A 84 -10.38 -11.25 1.60
C ARG A 84 -11.54 -11.00 0.65
N PHE A 85 -11.57 -11.71 -0.46
CA PHE A 85 -12.58 -11.60 -1.50
C PHE A 85 -13.52 -12.81 -1.55
N GLY A 86 -13.38 -13.78 -0.66
CA GLY A 86 -14.40 -14.82 -0.51
C GLY A 86 -15.79 -14.24 -0.23
N GLN A 87 -15.84 -13.04 0.36
CA GLN A 87 -17.06 -12.25 0.49
C GLN A 87 -17.22 -11.18 -0.60
N ALA A 88 -16.13 -10.68 -1.20
CA ALA A 88 -16.14 -9.62 -2.20
C ALA A 88 -16.15 -10.11 -3.65
N SER A 89 -15.79 -11.36 -3.88
CA SER A 89 -15.76 -12.00 -5.20
C SER A 89 -16.75 -13.18 -5.28
N PHE A 90 -17.86 -13.10 -4.57
CA PHE A 90 -18.95 -14.08 -4.72
C PHE A 90 -19.38 -14.21 -6.19
N LEU A 91 -19.41 -13.10 -6.92
CA LEU A 91 -19.74 -13.08 -8.35
C LEU A 91 -18.67 -13.75 -9.21
N ALA A 92 -17.38 -13.53 -8.95
CA ALA A 92 -16.33 -14.22 -9.69
C ALA A 92 -16.31 -15.72 -9.38
N TYR A 93 -16.59 -16.11 -8.14
CA TYR A 93 -16.71 -17.51 -7.73
C TYR A 93 -17.98 -18.17 -8.32
N SER A 94 -19.12 -17.50 -8.22
CA SER A 94 -20.38 -18.00 -8.79
C SER A 94 -20.39 -17.96 -10.33
N ALA A 95 -19.66 -17.05 -10.96
CA ALA A 95 -19.47 -17.02 -12.39
C ALA A 95 -18.74 -18.28 -12.94
N ARG A 96 -17.96 -18.98 -12.10
CA ARG A 96 -17.36 -20.28 -12.46
C ARG A 96 -18.39 -21.40 -12.63
N SER A 97 -19.55 -21.27 -12.01
CA SER A 97 -20.68 -22.22 -12.22
C SER A 97 -21.44 -21.96 -13.51
N LEU A 98 -21.19 -20.83 -14.19
CA LEU A 98 -21.80 -20.49 -15.46
C LEU A 98 -20.97 -21.08 -16.62
N PRO A 99 -21.58 -21.33 -17.80
CA PRO A 99 -20.86 -21.83 -18.99
C PRO A 99 -20.00 -20.72 -19.62
N LEU A 100 -19.12 -20.10 -18.84
CA LEU A 100 -18.19 -19.06 -19.26
C LEU A 100 -16.77 -19.58 -19.13
N SER A 101 -15.90 -19.22 -20.11
CA SER A 101 -14.49 -19.53 -19.95
C SER A 101 -13.86 -18.70 -18.84
N GLU A 102 -13.01 -19.31 -18.04
CA GLU A 102 -12.33 -18.62 -16.93
C GLU A 102 -11.46 -17.45 -17.40
N ARG A 103 -10.91 -17.54 -18.62
CA ARG A 103 -10.20 -16.43 -19.27
C ARG A 103 -11.11 -15.22 -19.49
N ASN A 104 -12.37 -15.45 -19.87
CA ASN A 104 -13.35 -14.40 -20.04
C ASN A 104 -13.75 -13.76 -18.70
N ILE A 105 -13.86 -14.56 -17.63
CA ILE A 105 -14.12 -14.05 -16.28
C ILE A 105 -12.95 -13.19 -15.83
N PHE A 106 -11.71 -13.66 -16.04
CA PHE A 106 -10.51 -12.89 -15.70
C PHE A 106 -10.40 -11.59 -16.51
N ALA A 107 -10.66 -11.62 -17.82
CA ALA A 107 -10.65 -10.41 -18.64
C ALA A 107 -11.69 -9.37 -18.16
N ASN A 108 -12.90 -9.81 -17.83
CA ASN A 108 -13.93 -8.94 -17.26
C ASN A 108 -13.51 -8.35 -15.91
N PHE A 109 -12.83 -9.13 -15.08
CA PHE A 109 -12.31 -8.66 -13.80
C PHE A 109 -11.27 -7.54 -14.01
N VAL A 110 -10.30 -7.73 -14.91
CA VAL A 110 -9.28 -6.70 -15.21
C VAL A 110 -9.91 -5.44 -15.81
N ILE A 111 -10.86 -5.60 -16.73
CA ILE A 111 -11.57 -4.48 -17.35
C ILE A 111 -12.41 -3.74 -16.31
N LYS A 112 -13.09 -4.48 -15.42
CA LYS A 112 -13.84 -3.90 -14.31
C LYS A 112 -12.95 -3.05 -13.41
N ASP A 113 -11.80 -3.58 -12.97
CA ASP A 113 -10.86 -2.83 -12.13
C ASP A 113 -10.34 -1.59 -12.85
N THR A 114 -9.99 -1.73 -14.14
CA THR A 114 -9.57 -0.59 -14.98
C THR A 114 -10.60 0.52 -14.97
N VAL A 115 -11.85 0.21 -15.31
CA VAL A 115 -12.93 1.22 -15.42
C VAL A 115 -13.26 1.79 -14.05
N TYR A 116 -13.36 0.96 -13.04
CA TYR A 116 -13.72 1.37 -11.69
C TYR A 116 -12.71 2.36 -11.11
N TYR A 117 -11.41 2.01 -11.09
CA TYR A 117 -10.37 2.88 -10.53
C TYR A 117 -10.03 4.07 -11.42
N PHE A 118 -10.24 3.98 -12.75
CA PHE A 118 -10.17 5.13 -13.63
C PHE A 118 -11.16 6.22 -13.20
N PHE A 119 -12.43 5.87 -12.99
CA PHE A 119 -13.46 6.83 -12.55
C PHE A 119 -13.33 7.25 -11.09
N LEU A 120 -12.70 6.42 -10.27
CA LEU A 120 -12.50 6.73 -8.85
C LEU A 120 -11.33 7.69 -8.62
N TRP A 121 -10.23 7.57 -9.39
CA TRP A 121 -8.97 8.27 -9.15
C TRP A 121 -8.48 9.10 -10.33
N VAL A 122 -8.32 8.47 -11.51
CA VAL A 122 -7.62 9.09 -12.65
C VAL A 122 -8.44 10.24 -13.23
N PHE A 123 -9.69 9.95 -13.53
CA PHE A 123 -10.59 10.93 -14.14
C PHE A 123 -10.87 12.13 -13.21
N PRO A 124 -11.25 11.96 -11.94
CA PRO A 124 -11.50 13.10 -11.06
C PRO A 124 -10.28 14.00 -10.87
N PHE A 125 -9.09 13.43 -10.76
CA PHE A 125 -7.84 14.18 -10.64
C PHE A 125 -7.58 15.02 -11.90
N ALA A 126 -7.59 14.37 -13.06
CA ALA A 126 -7.36 15.07 -14.33
C ALA A 126 -8.44 16.12 -14.62
N PHE A 127 -9.70 15.81 -14.27
CA PHE A 127 -10.81 16.75 -14.44
C PHE A 127 -10.67 17.99 -13.55
N GLY A 128 -10.17 17.82 -12.31
CA GLY A 128 -9.83 18.95 -11.45
C GLY A 128 -8.78 19.87 -12.08
N TYR A 129 -7.74 19.30 -12.68
CA TYR A 129 -6.72 20.08 -13.41
C TYR A 129 -7.26 20.71 -14.69
N ILE A 130 -8.11 19.99 -15.45
CA ILE A 130 -8.78 20.53 -16.65
C ILE A 130 -9.59 21.80 -16.30
N LEU A 131 -10.38 21.76 -15.23
CA LEU A 131 -11.17 22.92 -14.79
C LEU A 131 -10.33 24.05 -14.21
N ALA A 132 -9.16 23.76 -13.60
CA ALA A 132 -8.25 24.79 -13.12
C ALA A 132 -7.44 25.46 -14.24
N SER A 133 -7.24 24.78 -15.36
CA SER A 133 -6.33 25.22 -16.43
C SER A 133 -6.66 26.59 -17.03
N PRO A 134 -7.95 26.99 -17.28
CA PRO A 134 -8.26 28.32 -17.77
C PRO A 134 -7.83 29.46 -16.82
N PHE A 135 -7.98 29.23 -15.51
CA PHE A 135 -7.58 30.21 -14.50
C PHE A 135 -6.06 30.38 -14.38
N LEU A 136 -5.32 29.36 -14.83
CA LEU A 136 -3.85 29.36 -14.85
C LEU A 136 -3.26 29.79 -16.18
N GLY A 137 -4.11 30.12 -17.16
CA GLY A 137 -3.68 30.46 -18.54
C GLY A 137 -3.06 29.29 -19.29
N ILE A 138 -3.39 28.04 -18.90
CA ILE A 138 -2.88 26.81 -19.51
C ILE A 138 -3.86 26.39 -20.62
N PRO A 139 -3.37 26.12 -21.85
CA PRO A 139 -4.24 25.67 -22.94
C PRO A 139 -4.85 24.31 -22.62
N LEU A 140 -6.14 24.11 -22.88
CA LEU A 140 -6.90 22.89 -22.58
C LEU A 140 -6.29 21.61 -23.19
N ALA A 141 -5.53 21.73 -24.26
CA ALA A 141 -4.84 20.59 -24.86
C ALA A 141 -3.84 19.92 -23.88
N SER A 142 -3.16 20.70 -23.03
CA SER A 142 -2.18 20.20 -22.08
C SER A 142 -2.80 19.30 -20.99
N PRO A 143 -3.86 19.71 -20.25
CA PRO A 143 -4.46 18.83 -19.26
C PRO A 143 -5.23 17.64 -19.88
N LEU A 144 -5.77 17.75 -21.08
CA LEU A 144 -6.34 16.61 -21.80
C LEU A 144 -5.26 15.59 -22.18
N PHE A 145 -4.11 16.09 -22.60
CA PHE A 145 -2.95 15.23 -22.87
C PHE A 145 -2.41 14.57 -21.59
N LEU A 146 -2.41 15.30 -20.48
CA LEU A 146 -2.08 14.74 -19.17
C LEU A 146 -3.05 13.61 -18.78
N LEU A 147 -4.36 13.78 -18.99
CA LEU A 147 -5.34 12.71 -18.75
C LEU A 147 -4.98 11.43 -19.52
N LEU A 148 -4.61 11.56 -20.81
CA LEU A 148 -4.18 10.41 -21.62
C LEU A 148 -2.95 9.73 -21.03
N THR A 149 -1.90 10.50 -20.73
CA THR A 149 -0.63 9.94 -20.26
C THR A 149 -0.72 9.36 -18.84
N LEU A 150 -1.53 9.95 -17.95
CA LEU A 150 -1.82 9.38 -16.63
C LEU A 150 -2.64 8.08 -16.72
N THR A 151 -3.61 8.03 -17.64
CA THR A 151 -4.37 6.79 -17.92
C THR A 151 -3.43 5.68 -18.38
N LEU A 152 -2.54 5.98 -19.31
CA LEU A 152 -1.53 5.03 -19.77
C LEU A 152 -0.61 4.59 -18.62
N SER A 153 -0.16 5.52 -17.76
CA SER A 153 0.68 5.19 -16.61
C SER A 153 -0.01 4.25 -15.62
N PHE A 154 -1.28 4.52 -15.32
CA PHE A 154 -2.11 3.65 -14.49
C PHE A 154 -2.26 2.25 -15.11
N LEU A 155 -2.58 2.18 -16.40
CA LEU A 155 -2.71 0.91 -17.13
C LEU A 155 -1.41 0.12 -17.17
N PHE A 156 -0.26 0.79 -17.32
CA PHE A 156 1.05 0.13 -17.27
C PHE A 156 1.31 -0.53 -15.92
N GLY A 157 0.98 0.14 -14.81
CA GLY A 157 1.08 -0.43 -13.49
C GLY A 157 0.18 -1.65 -13.32
N LEU A 158 -1.08 -1.50 -13.71
CA LEU A 158 -2.10 -2.55 -13.58
C LEU A 158 -1.78 -3.77 -14.44
N CYS A 159 -1.58 -3.59 -15.75
CA CYS A 159 -1.27 -4.70 -16.66
C CYS A 159 0.10 -5.32 -16.39
N GLY A 160 1.08 -4.49 -16.00
CA GLY A 160 2.42 -4.98 -15.64
C GLY A 160 2.38 -5.93 -14.46
N LEU A 161 1.59 -5.60 -13.43
CA LEU A 161 1.49 -6.48 -12.28
C LEU A 161 0.61 -7.71 -12.53
N PHE A 162 -0.45 -7.59 -13.32
CA PHE A 162 -1.18 -8.77 -13.78
C PHE A 162 -0.28 -9.72 -14.59
N PHE A 163 0.57 -9.18 -15.45
CA PHE A 163 1.55 -9.97 -16.19
C PHE A 163 2.53 -10.68 -15.23
N LEU A 164 3.11 -9.96 -14.29
CA LEU A 164 4.02 -10.54 -13.30
C LEU A 164 3.33 -11.63 -12.46
N SER A 165 2.06 -11.40 -12.09
CA SER A 165 1.24 -12.36 -11.35
C SER A 165 1.03 -13.67 -12.13
N THR A 166 0.67 -13.57 -13.40
CA THR A 166 0.45 -14.75 -14.25
C THR A 166 1.74 -15.50 -14.54
N VAL A 167 2.86 -14.79 -14.76
CA VAL A 167 4.20 -15.40 -14.90
C VAL A 167 4.61 -16.13 -13.62
N TYR A 168 4.36 -15.53 -12.44
CA TYR A 168 4.64 -16.18 -11.16
C TYR A 168 3.83 -17.45 -10.94
N ALA A 169 2.53 -17.41 -11.29
CA ALA A 169 1.64 -18.56 -11.20
C ALA A 169 2.04 -19.68 -12.20
N TRP A 170 2.51 -19.30 -13.40
CA TRP A 170 2.94 -20.24 -14.42
C TRP A 170 4.28 -20.87 -14.08
N SER A 171 5.31 -20.08 -13.71
CA SER A 171 6.65 -20.59 -13.41
C SER A 171 7.44 -19.64 -12.51
N LYS A 172 7.67 -20.05 -11.25
CA LYS A 172 8.49 -19.29 -10.30
C LYS A 172 9.94 -19.01 -10.77
N PRO A 173 10.67 -19.99 -11.37
CA PRO A 173 12.00 -19.72 -11.91
C PRO A 173 12.01 -18.64 -13.00
N VAL A 174 11.03 -18.70 -13.93
CA VAL A 174 10.91 -17.70 -15.00
C VAL A 174 10.58 -16.33 -14.44
N PHE A 175 9.74 -16.25 -13.41
CA PHE A 175 9.45 -15.00 -12.72
C PHE A 175 10.72 -14.37 -12.13
N TRP A 176 11.54 -15.13 -11.41
CA TRP A 176 12.77 -14.63 -10.82
C TRP A 176 13.81 -14.24 -11.87
N ALA A 177 13.93 -15.04 -12.95
CA ALA A 177 14.79 -14.70 -14.09
C ALA A 177 14.35 -13.39 -14.75
N PHE A 178 13.04 -13.19 -14.92
CA PHE A 178 12.48 -11.95 -15.49
C PHE A 178 12.75 -10.74 -14.60
N LEU A 179 12.53 -10.86 -13.28
CA LEU A 179 12.86 -9.78 -12.33
C LEU A 179 14.35 -9.43 -12.32
N LEU A 180 15.22 -10.45 -12.39
CA LEU A 180 16.65 -10.24 -12.49
C LEU A 180 17.01 -9.47 -13.77
N LEU A 181 16.43 -9.87 -14.89
CA LEU A 181 16.64 -9.22 -16.20
C LEU A 181 16.16 -7.77 -16.21
N LEU A 182 15.00 -7.49 -15.60
CA LEU A 182 14.53 -6.12 -15.41
C LEU A 182 15.48 -5.31 -14.53
N GLY A 183 15.95 -5.89 -13.43
CA GLY A 183 16.90 -5.23 -12.51
C GLY A 183 18.25 -4.93 -13.20
N VAL A 184 18.79 -5.90 -13.93
CA VAL A 184 20.04 -5.73 -14.71
C VAL A 184 19.87 -4.72 -15.83
N GLY A 185 18.72 -4.76 -16.53
CA GLY A 185 18.40 -3.79 -17.59
C GLY A 185 18.29 -2.37 -17.04
N PHE A 186 17.59 -2.17 -15.93
CA PHE A 186 17.49 -0.88 -15.27
C PHE A 186 18.86 -0.39 -14.77
N GLY A 187 19.61 -1.25 -14.10
CA GLY A 187 20.97 -0.94 -13.65
C GLY A 187 21.92 -0.61 -14.80
N GLY A 188 21.81 -1.32 -15.91
CA GLY A 188 22.61 -1.05 -17.13
C GLY A 188 22.30 0.31 -17.74
N ILE A 189 21.02 0.69 -17.83
CA ILE A 189 20.58 2.00 -18.32
C ILE A 189 21.12 3.11 -17.42
N MET A 190 21.02 2.94 -16.09
CA MET A 190 21.54 3.90 -15.13
C MET A 190 23.07 4.02 -15.21
N ALA A 191 23.78 2.89 -15.33
CA ALA A 191 25.25 2.86 -15.47
C ALA A 191 25.72 3.50 -16.78
N ALA A 192 24.94 3.39 -17.85
CA ALA A 192 25.21 4.04 -19.13
C ALA A 192 24.88 5.54 -19.13
N GLY A 193 24.37 6.10 -18.03
CA GLY A 193 23.97 7.50 -17.94
C GLY A 193 22.74 7.85 -18.79
N MET A 194 21.99 6.83 -19.23
CA MET A 194 20.80 7.03 -20.04
C MET A 194 19.60 7.40 -19.13
N ASN A 195 18.65 8.15 -19.70
CA ASN A 195 17.43 8.50 -18.96
C ASN A 195 16.58 7.24 -18.70
N PRO A 196 16.33 6.84 -17.43
CA PRO A 196 15.54 5.67 -17.10
C PRO A 196 14.07 5.78 -17.57
N ALA A 197 13.60 6.99 -17.93
CA ALA A 197 12.28 7.20 -18.53
C ALA A 197 12.08 6.40 -19.85
N ILE A 198 13.17 5.96 -20.50
CA ILE A 198 13.11 5.08 -21.68
C ILE A 198 12.36 3.77 -21.39
N LEU A 199 12.42 3.27 -20.17
CA LEU A 199 11.66 2.10 -19.74
C LEU A 199 10.19 2.39 -19.46
N PHE A 200 9.80 3.66 -19.48
CA PHE A 200 8.44 4.09 -19.14
C PHE A 200 7.80 4.93 -20.25
N PRO A 201 7.31 4.28 -21.33
CA PRO A 201 6.78 4.95 -22.50
C PRO A 201 5.72 6.05 -22.25
N PRO A 202 4.81 5.93 -21.25
CA PRO A 202 3.87 6.99 -20.95
C PRO A 202 4.51 8.33 -20.52
N LEU A 203 5.64 8.27 -19.81
CA LEU A 203 6.38 9.45 -19.40
C LEU A 203 7.10 10.09 -20.60
N LEU A 204 7.75 9.26 -21.45
CA LEU A 204 8.34 9.74 -22.69
C LEU A 204 7.32 10.40 -23.61
N LEU A 205 6.11 9.82 -23.69
CA LEU A 205 5.00 10.40 -24.44
C LEU A 205 4.59 11.76 -23.88
N HIS A 206 4.61 11.92 -22.55
CA HIS A 206 4.26 13.18 -21.90
C HIS A 206 5.29 14.27 -22.13
N ASP A 207 6.59 13.92 -22.09
CA ASP A 207 7.68 14.87 -22.29
C ASP A 207 7.74 15.37 -23.74
N GLU A 208 7.58 14.43 -24.69
CA GLU A 208 7.55 14.72 -26.13
C GLU A 208 6.44 13.91 -26.82
N PHE A 209 5.40 14.61 -27.30
CA PHE A 209 4.37 13.95 -28.10
C PHE A 209 4.97 13.38 -29.37
N SER A 210 4.89 12.05 -29.50
CA SER A 210 5.29 11.32 -30.69
C SER A 210 4.30 10.19 -30.94
N TRP A 211 3.88 10.03 -32.19
CA TRP A 211 3.07 8.88 -32.60
C TRP A 211 3.77 7.56 -32.36
N THR A 212 5.09 7.53 -32.46
CA THR A 212 5.90 6.33 -32.14
C THR A 212 5.81 5.97 -30.67
N ASN A 213 5.91 6.95 -29.75
CA ASN A 213 5.79 6.72 -28.31
C ASN A 213 4.37 6.30 -27.91
N LEU A 214 3.34 6.87 -28.57
CA LEU A 214 1.95 6.47 -28.34
C LEU A 214 1.72 5.02 -28.79
N LEU A 215 2.15 4.67 -30.01
CA LEU A 215 2.04 3.31 -30.52
C LEU A 215 2.84 2.31 -29.67
N ALA A 216 4.06 2.66 -29.27
CA ALA A 216 4.88 1.83 -28.40
C ALA A 216 4.17 1.59 -27.06
N SER A 217 3.57 2.61 -26.45
CA SER A 217 2.78 2.48 -25.23
C SER A 217 1.59 1.55 -25.41
N CYS A 218 0.81 1.74 -26.48
CA CYS A 218 -0.36 0.90 -26.76
C CYS A 218 0.03 -0.55 -27.07
N ILE A 219 1.09 -0.78 -27.85
CA ILE A 219 1.59 -2.13 -28.17
C ILE A 219 2.10 -2.83 -26.92
N ALA A 220 2.88 -2.13 -26.07
CA ALA A 220 3.39 -2.71 -24.84
C ALA A 220 2.26 -3.08 -23.87
N LEU A 221 1.22 -2.23 -23.73
CA LEU A 221 0.04 -2.53 -22.93
C LEU A 221 -0.74 -3.73 -23.47
N ALA A 222 -0.98 -3.75 -24.78
CA ALA A 222 -1.66 -4.87 -25.44
C ALA A 222 -0.87 -6.17 -25.25
N TYR A 223 0.44 -6.14 -25.39
CA TYR A 223 1.32 -7.28 -25.15
C TYR A 223 1.19 -7.79 -23.69
N LEU A 224 1.35 -6.92 -22.71
CA LEU A 224 1.24 -7.29 -21.31
C LEU A 224 -0.13 -7.92 -20.98
N PHE A 225 -1.22 -7.34 -21.50
CA PHE A 225 -2.57 -7.82 -21.27
C PHE A 225 -2.83 -9.17 -21.97
N ILE A 226 -2.50 -9.28 -23.27
CA ILE A 226 -2.75 -10.49 -24.06
C ILE A 226 -1.92 -11.66 -23.53
N VAL A 227 -0.64 -11.43 -23.21
CA VAL A 227 0.22 -12.49 -22.65
C VAL A 227 -0.27 -12.91 -21.28
N SER A 228 -0.76 -11.98 -20.44
CA SER A 228 -1.39 -12.32 -19.15
C SER A 228 -2.60 -13.24 -19.34
N LEU A 229 -3.48 -12.95 -20.30
CA LEU A 229 -4.63 -13.80 -20.63
C LEU A 229 -4.22 -15.18 -21.16
N TRP A 230 -3.16 -15.22 -21.95
CA TRP A 230 -2.69 -16.48 -22.55
C TRP A 230 -2.00 -17.39 -21.53
N LEU A 231 -1.18 -16.82 -20.64
CA LEU A 231 -0.51 -17.55 -19.57
C LEU A 231 -1.43 -17.87 -18.40
N PHE A 232 -2.61 -17.26 -18.33
CA PHE A 232 -3.55 -17.50 -17.25
C PHE A 232 -4.00 -18.96 -17.25
N ASN A 233 -3.63 -19.69 -16.18
CA ASN A 233 -4.01 -21.08 -15.98
C ASN A 233 -4.85 -21.20 -14.71
N PRO A 234 -6.15 -21.49 -14.87
CA PRO A 234 -7.08 -21.63 -13.74
C PRO A 234 -6.83 -22.88 -12.89
N GLU A 235 -6.25 -23.95 -13.47
CA GLU A 235 -6.02 -25.21 -12.77
C GLU A 235 -4.93 -25.11 -11.67
N SER A 236 -4.08 -24.09 -11.71
CA SER A 236 -3.08 -23.85 -10.66
C SER A 236 -3.70 -23.43 -9.31
N VAL A 237 -5.01 -23.15 -9.31
CA VAL A 237 -5.77 -22.60 -8.19
C VAL A 237 -6.22 -23.66 -7.16
N GLY A 238 -6.17 -24.94 -7.50
CA GLY A 238 -6.89 -26.01 -6.78
C GLY A 238 -6.05 -27.06 -6.06
N SER A 239 -4.73 -27.01 -6.08
CA SER A 239 -3.97 -27.98 -5.29
C SER A 239 -4.05 -27.59 -3.80
N GLU A 240 -4.75 -28.40 -2.99
CA GLU A 240 -4.67 -28.32 -1.53
C GLU A 240 -3.19 -28.33 -1.13
N LYS A 241 -2.69 -27.18 -0.72
CA LYS A 241 -1.33 -27.09 -0.19
C LYS A 241 -1.30 -27.84 1.15
N LYS A 242 -0.75 -29.04 1.14
CA LYS A 242 -0.45 -29.76 2.37
C LYS A 242 0.75 -29.09 3.03
N TYR A 243 0.50 -28.39 4.09
CA TYR A 243 1.58 -27.82 4.91
C TYR A 243 2.03 -28.88 5.93
N PRO A 244 3.35 -29.08 6.08
CA PRO A 244 3.86 -29.90 7.16
C PRO A 244 3.46 -29.32 8.52
N ASP A 245 3.33 -30.14 9.54
CA ASP A 245 3.12 -29.66 10.90
C ASP A 245 4.35 -28.84 11.34
N SER A 246 4.18 -27.54 11.39
CA SER A 246 5.22 -26.60 11.81
C SER A 246 4.85 -25.90 13.13
N PHE A 247 3.66 -26.19 13.70
CA PHE A 247 3.22 -25.51 14.89
C PHE A 247 4.12 -25.84 16.10
N THR A 248 4.39 -27.09 16.34
CA THR A 248 5.23 -27.54 17.47
C THR A 248 6.65 -26.99 17.42
N PRO A 249 7.39 -27.05 16.27
CA PRO A 249 8.71 -26.45 16.17
C PRO A 249 8.73 -24.94 16.37
N TRP A 250 7.73 -24.22 15.82
CA TRP A 250 7.63 -22.77 16.00
C TRP A 250 7.26 -22.39 17.42
N LEU A 251 6.36 -23.16 18.09
CA LEU A 251 5.99 -22.96 19.49
C LEU A 251 7.21 -23.08 20.41
N GLN A 252 8.08 -24.05 20.16
CA GLN A 252 9.32 -24.21 20.92
C GLN A 252 10.27 -23.03 20.73
N ARG A 253 10.41 -22.52 19.47
CA ARG A 253 11.24 -21.36 19.17
C ARG A 253 10.73 -20.07 19.77
N LEU A 254 9.43 -19.89 19.82
CA LEU A 254 8.75 -18.70 20.31
C LEU A 254 8.29 -18.81 21.78
N SER A 255 8.74 -19.83 22.51
CA SER A 255 8.34 -20.11 23.90
C SER A 255 8.68 -18.99 24.89
N PHE A 256 9.63 -18.11 24.54
CA PHE A 256 10.03 -16.96 25.34
C PHE A 256 9.05 -15.77 25.25
N LEU A 257 8.12 -15.79 24.32
CA LEU A 257 7.15 -14.70 24.11
C LEU A 257 5.97 -14.80 25.06
N PRO A 258 5.31 -13.69 25.39
CA PRO A 258 3.99 -13.73 26.05
C PRO A 258 2.98 -14.46 25.17
N ASN A 259 2.19 -15.37 25.76
CA ASN A 259 1.19 -16.19 25.04
C ASN A 259 1.74 -16.93 23.81
N PRO A 260 2.73 -17.81 23.96
CA PRO A 260 3.44 -18.42 22.84
C PRO A 260 2.53 -19.13 21.83
N PRO A 261 1.44 -19.83 22.20
CA PRO A 261 0.57 -20.50 21.24
C PRO A 261 -0.13 -19.54 20.28
N LEU A 262 -0.60 -18.39 20.79
CA LEU A 262 -1.27 -17.38 19.97
C LEU A 262 -0.28 -16.66 19.05
N ALA A 263 0.88 -16.25 19.57
CA ALA A 263 1.93 -15.61 18.76
C ALA A 263 2.46 -16.56 17.68
N THR A 264 2.60 -17.86 17.99
CA THR A 264 2.99 -18.89 17.03
C THR A 264 1.96 -19.03 15.91
N LYS A 265 0.67 -19.12 16.29
CA LYS A 265 -0.43 -19.18 15.31
C LYS A 265 -0.37 -17.97 14.37
N ASP A 266 -0.32 -16.75 14.92
CA ASP A 266 -0.30 -15.52 14.13
C ASP A 266 0.88 -15.47 13.15
N THR A 267 2.07 -15.88 13.61
CA THR A 267 3.28 -15.93 12.77
C THR A 267 3.15 -16.96 11.65
N ILE A 268 2.61 -18.14 11.96
CA ILE A 268 2.39 -19.20 10.96
C ILE A 268 1.32 -18.79 9.95
N ASP A 269 0.24 -18.15 10.38
CA ASP A 269 -0.82 -17.67 9.51
C ASP A 269 -0.32 -16.61 8.55
N LEU A 270 0.48 -15.64 9.02
CA LEU A 270 1.15 -14.66 8.18
C LEU A 270 2.09 -15.31 7.16
N TYR A 271 2.89 -16.28 7.59
CA TYR A 271 3.82 -16.99 6.70
C TYR A 271 3.11 -17.85 5.67
N ARG A 272 2.13 -18.66 6.09
CA ARG A 272 1.39 -19.60 5.21
C ARG A 272 0.45 -18.89 4.25
N SER A 273 -0.13 -17.77 4.65
CA SER A 273 -1.01 -16.99 3.78
C SER A 273 -0.28 -16.37 2.59
N GLY A 274 1.06 -16.28 2.65
CA GLY A 274 1.83 -15.52 1.67
C GLY A 274 1.55 -14.00 1.73
N SER A 275 0.58 -13.57 2.53
CA SER A 275 0.17 -12.18 2.64
C SER A 275 1.30 -11.29 3.18
N MET A 276 2.18 -11.84 4.02
CA MET A 276 3.32 -11.13 4.57
C MET A 276 4.21 -10.55 3.45
N ILE A 277 4.51 -11.32 2.41
CA ILE A 277 5.34 -10.86 1.28
C ILE A 277 4.62 -9.76 0.50
N GLY A 278 3.35 -10.00 0.13
CA GLY A 278 2.58 -9.03 -0.62
C GLY A 278 2.30 -7.74 0.15
N GLN A 279 1.93 -7.85 1.42
CA GLN A 279 1.70 -6.66 2.26
C GLN A 279 3.00 -5.91 2.54
N THR A 280 4.12 -6.59 2.78
CA THR A 280 5.42 -5.93 2.90
C THR A 280 5.75 -5.18 1.61
N LEU A 281 5.56 -5.79 0.46
CA LEU A 281 5.85 -5.15 -0.82
C LEU A 281 4.92 -3.96 -1.08
N PHE A 282 3.60 -4.17 -1.08
CA PHE A 282 2.63 -3.18 -1.55
C PHE A 282 2.16 -2.20 -0.49
N SER A 283 2.05 -2.62 0.78
CA SER A 283 1.59 -1.73 1.85
C SER A 283 2.74 -1.05 2.60
N PHE A 284 3.97 -1.49 2.38
CA PHE A 284 5.14 -0.96 3.09
C PHE A 284 6.24 -0.46 2.14
N ILE A 285 6.86 -1.34 1.33
CA ILE A 285 8.01 -0.97 0.47
C ILE A 285 7.63 0.09 -0.56
N VAL A 286 6.54 -0.12 -1.28
CA VAL A 286 6.11 0.79 -2.36
C VAL A 286 5.77 2.19 -1.81
N PRO A 287 4.92 2.36 -0.79
CA PRO A 287 4.65 3.69 -0.21
C PRO A 287 5.92 4.36 0.32
N LEU A 288 6.79 3.62 1.01
CA LEU A 288 8.04 4.18 1.53
C LEU A 288 9.02 4.55 0.43
N GLY A 289 9.09 3.78 -0.65
CA GLY A 289 9.88 4.12 -1.83
C GLY A 289 9.40 5.42 -2.48
N VAL A 290 8.10 5.60 -2.59
CA VAL A 290 7.48 6.84 -3.08
C VAL A 290 7.80 8.01 -2.14
N ILE A 291 7.64 7.83 -0.84
CA ILE A 291 7.96 8.87 0.16
C ILE A 291 9.44 9.24 0.08
N TRP A 292 10.33 8.25 0.03
CA TRP A 292 11.78 8.50 -0.13
C TRP A 292 12.08 9.28 -1.41
N PHE A 293 11.46 8.90 -2.52
CA PHE A 293 11.60 9.63 -3.78
C PHE A 293 11.17 11.10 -3.62
N PHE A 294 10.01 11.37 -3.02
CA PHE A 294 9.56 12.75 -2.76
C PHE A 294 10.53 13.51 -1.84
N LEU A 295 10.97 12.89 -0.77
CA LEU A 295 11.92 13.51 0.16
C LEU A 295 13.27 13.78 -0.53
N SER A 296 13.74 12.91 -1.41
CA SER A 296 14.97 13.13 -2.17
C SER A 296 14.89 14.37 -3.07
N LEU A 297 13.71 14.68 -3.62
CA LEU A 297 13.49 15.93 -4.37
C LEU A 297 13.56 17.17 -3.48
N MET A 298 13.24 17.02 -2.19
CA MET A 298 13.33 18.08 -1.19
C MET A 298 14.75 18.29 -0.66
N SER A 299 15.73 17.50 -1.07
CA SER A 299 17.12 17.55 -0.59
C SER A 299 17.83 18.88 -0.84
N ARG A 300 17.30 19.71 -1.77
CA ARG A 300 17.80 21.08 -2.02
C ARG A 300 17.38 22.08 -0.93
N PHE A 301 16.34 21.79 -0.17
CA PHE A 301 15.75 22.70 0.81
C PHE A 301 16.04 22.29 2.26
N PHE A 302 16.24 21.00 2.48
CA PHE A 302 16.47 20.45 3.81
C PHE A 302 17.79 19.69 3.85
N PRO A 303 18.50 19.76 4.97
CA PRO A 303 19.72 18.97 5.15
C PRO A 303 19.37 17.47 5.10
N PRO A 304 20.26 16.60 4.58
CA PRO A 304 19.98 15.18 4.39
C PRO A 304 19.56 14.46 5.67
N HIS A 305 20.13 14.78 6.83
CA HIS A 305 19.73 14.22 8.11
C HIS A 305 18.28 14.54 8.47
N ALA A 306 17.79 15.76 8.19
CA ALA A 306 16.40 16.13 8.45
C ALA A 306 15.42 15.31 7.62
N LEU A 307 15.77 15.03 6.35
CA LEU A 307 14.98 14.17 5.48
C LEU A 307 14.98 12.72 5.96
N LEU A 308 16.11 12.24 6.49
CA LEU A 308 16.19 10.91 7.09
C LEU A 308 15.27 10.78 8.30
N PHE A 309 15.20 11.79 9.18
CA PHE A 309 14.30 11.73 10.33
C PHE A 309 12.83 11.85 9.93
N LEU A 310 12.51 12.68 8.95
CA LEU A 310 11.15 12.73 8.40
C LEU A 310 10.75 11.38 7.78
N TYR A 311 11.67 10.74 7.07
CA TYR A 311 11.47 9.38 6.56
C TYR A 311 11.30 8.35 7.68
N ALA A 312 12.12 8.42 8.73
CA ALA A 312 12.01 7.52 9.87
C ALA A 312 10.65 7.61 10.58
N VAL A 313 10.17 8.85 10.79
CA VAL A 313 8.84 9.08 11.38
C VAL A 313 7.72 8.55 10.50
N THR A 314 7.73 8.86 9.20
CA THR A 314 6.72 8.36 8.26
C THR A 314 6.76 6.84 8.15
N THR A 315 7.97 6.24 8.16
CA THR A 315 8.15 4.78 8.25
C THR A 315 7.52 4.22 9.53
N GLY A 316 7.72 4.86 10.68
CA GLY A 316 7.11 4.44 11.94
C GLY A 316 5.58 4.46 11.91
N VAL A 317 4.98 5.51 11.33
CA VAL A 317 3.51 5.58 11.17
C VAL A 317 3.00 4.50 10.24
N ILE A 318 3.64 4.31 9.08
CA ILE A 318 3.24 3.24 8.14
C ILE A 318 3.45 1.87 8.79
N ALA A 319 4.53 1.67 9.56
CA ALA A 319 4.79 0.43 10.27
C ALA A 319 3.69 0.09 11.29
N SER A 320 3.05 1.08 11.92
CA SER A 320 1.91 0.81 12.82
C SER A 320 0.76 0.10 12.10
N THR A 321 0.60 0.29 10.79
CA THR A 321 -0.42 -0.42 10.00
C THR A 321 -0.16 -1.92 9.86
N MET A 322 1.05 -2.41 10.17
CA MET A 322 1.34 -3.85 10.24
C MET A 322 0.48 -4.56 11.30
N TYR A 323 -0.08 -3.83 12.26
CA TYR A 323 -1.05 -4.36 13.19
C TYR A 323 -2.30 -4.90 12.47
N THR A 324 -2.72 -4.26 11.38
CA THR A 324 -3.82 -4.77 10.55
C THR A 324 -3.49 -6.11 9.90
N TRP A 325 -2.21 -6.38 9.60
CA TRP A 325 -1.81 -7.66 8.99
C TRP A 325 -2.02 -8.83 9.94
N VAL A 326 -1.78 -8.58 11.24
CA VAL A 326 -1.91 -9.60 12.28
C VAL A 326 -3.37 -9.81 12.68
N THR A 327 -4.19 -8.74 12.68
CA THR A 327 -5.60 -8.82 13.07
C THR A 327 -6.52 -9.28 11.95
N MET A 328 -6.10 -9.16 10.68
CA MET A 328 -6.94 -9.46 9.52
C MET A 328 -7.40 -10.92 9.42
N PHE A 329 -6.64 -11.85 9.98
CA PHE A 329 -6.93 -13.29 9.91
C PHE A 329 -7.83 -13.78 11.03
N ASP A 330 -8.08 -12.98 12.06
CA ASP A 330 -8.82 -13.37 13.24
C ASP A 330 -10.03 -12.46 13.44
N ASN A 331 -11.21 -13.05 13.29
CA ASN A 331 -12.41 -12.53 13.94
C ASN A 331 -12.50 -13.08 15.35
N PHE A 332 -13.05 -12.33 16.30
CA PHE A 332 -13.21 -12.80 17.67
C PHE A 332 -14.11 -14.05 17.77
N GLY A 333 -15.01 -14.27 16.80
CA GLY A 333 -15.96 -15.37 16.79
C GLY A 333 -15.39 -16.75 17.14
N PRO A 334 -14.26 -17.20 16.53
CA PRO A 334 -13.64 -18.49 16.89
C PRO A 334 -13.12 -18.55 18.34
N TYR A 335 -12.79 -17.41 18.93
CA TYR A 335 -12.26 -17.32 20.29
C TYR A 335 -13.36 -17.17 21.35
N ALA A 336 -14.58 -16.82 20.97
CA ALA A 336 -15.70 -16.66 21.91
C ALA A 336 -16.02 -17.96 22.68
N CYS A 337 -15.68 -19.13 22.11
CA CYS A 337 -15.84 -20.43 22.76
C CYS A 337 -14.61 -20.86 23.57
N LEU A 338 -13.53 -20.07 23.60
CA LEU A 338 -12.31 -20.36 24.32
C LEU A 338 -12.20 -19.47 25.56
N PRO A 339 -11.55 -19.92 26.64
CA PRO A 339 -11.33 -19.10 27.83
C PRO A 339 -10.20 -18.08 27.62
N VAL A 340 -10.36 -17.22 26.59
CA VAL A 340 -9.38 -16.21 26.18
C VAL A 340 -10.04 -14.85 26.20
N SER A 341 -9.50 -13.90 26.95
CA SER A 341 -9.99 -12.53 26.98
C SER A 341 -9.54 -11.73 25.75
N VAL A 342 -10.27 -10.68 25.41
CA VAL A 342 -9.93 -9.77 24.32
C VAL A 342 -8.57 -9.11 24.56
N SER A 343 -8.27 -8.74 25.80
CA SER A 343 -6.96 -8.18 26.19
C SER A 343 -5.80 -9.15 25.94
N THR A 344 -6.02 -10.46 26.14
CA THR A 344 -5.01 -11.48 25.84
C THR A 344 -4.74 -11.55 24.34
N LEU A 345 -5.79 -11.48 23.50
CA LEU A 345 -5.64 -11.43 22.06
C LEU A 345 -4.92 -10.17 21.60
N ILE A 346 -5.29 -8.99 22.08
CA ILE A 346 -4.59 -7.72 21.77
C ILE A 346 -3.11 -7.83 22.17
N SER A 347 -2.80 -8.38 23.35
CA SER A 347 -1.42 -8.59 23.79
C SER A 347 -0.65 -9.50 22.86
N SER A 348 -1.25 -10.61 22.41
CA SER A 348 -0.63 -11.53 21.46
C SER A 348 -0.37 -10.87 20.12
N LYS A 349 -1.35 -10.12 19.58
CA LYS A 349 -1.21 -9.39 18.32
C LYS A 349 -0.08 -8.36 18.39
N LEU A 350 0.03 -7.62 19.49
CA LEU A 350 1.13 -6.66 19.70
C LEU A 350 2.48 -7.37 19.89
N THR A 351 2.50 -8.58 20.43
CA THR A 351 3.72 -9.39 20.48
C THR A 351 4.19 -9.79 19.09
N THR A 352 3.29 -10.28 18.25
CA THR A 352 3.61 -10.60 16.84
C THR A 352 3.99 -9.35 16.06
N PHE A 353 3.30 -8.21 16.28
CA PHE A 353 3.68 -6.92 15.73
C PHE A 353 5.11 -6.52 16.09
N THR A 354 5.56 -6.77 17.32
CA THR A 354 6.94 -6.48 17.74
C THR A 354 7.96 -7.25 16.91
N ILE A 355 7.68 -8.50 16.54
CA ILE A 355 8.56 -9.28 15.65
C ILE A 355 8.66 -8.64 14.28
N LEU A 356 7.55 -8.14 13.76
CA LEU A 356 7.51 -7.49 12.45
C LEU A 356 8.30 -6.17 12.40
N GLN A 357 8.60 -5.55 13.54
CA GLN A 357 9.35 -4.27 13.59
C GLN A 357 10.80 -4.38 13.09
N VAL A 358 11.32 -5.58 12.90
CA VAL A 358 12.60 -5.79 12.20
C VAL A 358 12.54 -5.24 10.77
N ILE A 359 11.38 -5.32 10.10
CA ILE A 359 11.20 -4.84 8.72
C ILE A 359 11.44 -3.32 8.64
N PRO A 360 10.69 -2.45 9.36
CA PRO A 360 10.92 -1.01 9.32
C PRO A 360 12.30 -0.60 9.82
N ALA A 361 12.84 -1.30 10.82
CA ALA A 361 14.19 -1.02 11.31
C ALA A 361 15.26 -1.22 10.22
N VAL A 362 15.17 -2.34 9.47
CA VAL A 362 16.06 -2.61 8.34
C VAL A 362 15.89 -1.57 7.24
N PHE A 363 14.64 -1.17 6.95
CA PHE A 363 14.37 -0.14 5.93
C PHE A 363 15.00 1.20 6.28
N ILE A 364 14.78 1.69 7.49
CA ILE A 364 15.40 2.95 7.96
C ILE A 364 16.92 2.85 7.90
N ALA A 365 17.49 1.71 8.33
CA ALA A 365 18.92 1.49 8.31
C ALA A 365 19.49 1.52 6.87
N VAL A 366 18.85 0.83 5.93
CA VAL A 366 19.26 0.84 4.52
C VAL A 366 19.21 2.26 3.95
N VAL A 367 18.13 2.99 4.20
CA VAL A 367 17.99 4.37 3.72
C VAL A 367 19.03 5.29 4.34
N ALA A 368 19.34 5.16 5.64
CA ALA A 368 20.40 5.94 6.30
C ALA A 368 21.77 5.72 5.65
N ILE A 369 22.09 4.47 5.28
CA ILE A 369 23.33 4.13 4.59
C ILE A 369 23.36 4.69 3.16
N LEU A 370 22.27 4.50 2.40
CA LEU A 370 22.17 4.98 1.01
C LEU A 370 22.17 6.50 0.91
N ALA A 371 21.64 7.20 1.92
CA ALA A 371 21.66 8.65 2.02
C ALA A 371 23.03 9.22 2.43
N GLY A 372 24.00 8.37 2.81
CA GLY A 372 25.30 8.81 3.34
C GLY A 372 25.23 9.29 4.80
N GLU A 373 24.10 9.07 5.49
CA GLU A 373 23.81 9.55 6.85
C GLU A 373 23.95 8.42 7.89
N ALA A 374 24.87 7.49 7.70
CA ALA A 374 25.08 6.34 8.57
C ALA A 374 25.38 6.72 10.04
N ALA A 375 25.94 7.92 10.30
CA ALA A 375 26.17 8.44 11.64
C ALA A 375 24.86 8.60 12.45
N TYR A 376 23.73 8.81 11.79
CA TYR A 376 22.42 9.01 12.41
C TYR A 376 21.50 7.78 12.31
N LEU A 377 22.05 6.63 11.93
CA LEU A 377 21.31 5.38 11.80
C LEU A 377 20.59 5.02 13.11
N ILE A 378 21.31 4.99 14.23
CA ILE A 378 20.72 4.64 15.53
C ILE A 378 19.63 5.62 15.95
N PRO A 379 19.84 6.95 15.96
CA PRO A 379 18.78 7.91 16.25
C PRO A 379 17.55 7.76 15.34
N ALA A 380 17.73 7.52 14.04
CA ALA A 380 16.63 7.37 13.08
C ALA A 380 15.83 6.08 13.34
N VAL A 381 16.49 4.95 13.57
CA VAL A 381 15.82 3.69 13.90
C VAL A 381 15.06 3.79 15.20
N VAL A 382 15.67 4.38 16.25
CA VAL A 382 15.02 4.57 17.54
C VAL A 382 13.77 5.45 17.39
N LEU A 383 13.86 6.55 16.65
CA LEU A 383 12.71 7.43 16.39
C LEU A 383 11.59 6.69 15.66
N GLY A 384 11.92 6.00 14.56
CA GLY A 384 10.93 5.26 13.77
C GLY A 384 10.21 4.18 14.58
N LEU A 385 10.96 3.37 15.34
CA LEU A 385 10.39 2.34 16.19
C LEU A 385 9.56 2.93 17.33
N ALA A 386 10.04 3.98 18.01
CA ALA A 386 9.29 4.63 19.09
C ALA A 386 7.94 5.18 18.58
N VAL A 387 7.93 5.84 17.42
CA VAL A 387 6.71 6.32 16.76
C VAL A 387 5.80 5.15 16.39
N SER A 388 6.35 4.06 15.86
CA SER A 388 5.57 2.87 15.49
C SER A 388 4.86 2.23 16.69
N PHE A 389 5.57 2.02 17.80
CA PHE A 389 4.99 1.47 19.03
C PHE A 389 3.97 2.40 19.66
N TYR A 390 4.22 3.70 19.65
CA TYR A 390 3.27 4.69 20.14
C TYR A 390 1.99 4.71 19.30
N ALA A 391 2.13 4.78 17.98
CA ALA A 391 1.01 4.81 17.05
C ALA A 391 0.15 3.54 17.12
N VAL A 392 0.77 2.35 17.20
CA VAL A 392 0.03 1.09 17.33
C VAL A 392 -0.69 0.98 18.67
N SER A 393 -0.12 1.52 19.75
CA SER A 393 -0.78 1.49 21.06
C SER A 393 -2.04 2.35 21.08
N ILE A 394 -2.00 3.52 20.43
CA ILE A 394 -3.20 4.37 20.22
C ILE A 394 -4.20 3.65 19.34
N MET A 395 -3.76 3.02 18.24
CA MET A 395 -4.62 2.26 17.34
C MET A 395 -5.32 1.11 18.09
N ALA A 396 -4.60 0.35 18.90
CA ALA A 396 -5.17 -0.72 19.72
C ALA A 396 -6.16 -0.17 20.75
N TRP A 397 -5.90 1.00 21.34
CA TRP A 397 -6.82 1.65 22.27
C TRP A 397 -8.10 2.12 21.59
N LEU A 398 -8.00 2.73 20.41
CA LEU A 398 -9.15 3.26 19.67
C LEU A 398 -9.98 2.17 19.00
N CYS A 399 -9.33 1.19 18.38
CA CYS A 399 -9.94 0.22 17.45
C CYS A 399 -9.93 -1.23 17.92
N GLY A 400 -9.19 -1.57 18.98
CA GLY A 400 -9.08 -2.95 19.48
C GLY A 400 -8.53 -3.90 18.43
N LEU A 401 -9.28 -4.98 18.16
CA LEU A 401 -8.95 -5.99 17.15
C LEU A 401 -9.40 -5.62 15.71
N SER A 402 -10.08 -4.48 15.55
CA SER A 402 -10.62 -4.02 14.26
C SER A 402 -9.96 -2.71 13.78
N PRO A 403 -8.66 -2.69 13.52
CA PRO A 403 -7.92 -1.47 13.16
C PRO A 403 -8.44 -0.78 11.88
N ASN A 404 -9.18 -1.50 11.04
CA ASN A 404 -9.81 -0.92 9.86
C ASN A 404 -10.82 0.20 10.20
N VAL A 405 -11.40 0.19 11.39
CA VAL A 405 -12.31 1.26 11.88
C VAL A 405 -11.63 2.63 11.83
N LEU A 406 -10.30 2.67 11.98
CA LEU A 406 -9.52 3.91 11.87
C LEU A 406 -9.75 4.65 10.54
N VAL A 407 -9.92 3.92 9.45
CA VAL A 407 -10.10 4.51 8.11
C VAL A 407 -11.56 4.87 7.86
N TYR A 408 -12.51 4.20 8.53
CA TYR A 408 -13.95 4.30 8.25
C TYR A 408 -14.70 5.24 9.17
N ASP A 409 -14.15 5.51 10.37
CA ASP A 409 -14.74 6.44 11.34
C ASP A 409 -13.90 7.72 11.40
N VAL A 410 -14.49 8.81 10.90
CA VAL A 410 -13.83 10.14 10.83
C VAL A 410 -13.43 10.64 12.22
N LYS A 411 -14.24 10.35 13.25
CA LYS A 411 -13.93 10.77 14.63
C LYS A 411 -12.71 10.02 15.15
N VAL A 412 -12.69 8.69 14.97
CA VAL A 412 -11.56 7.84 15.36
C VAL A 412 -10.29 8.22 14.61
N LEU A 413 -10.41 8.48 13.31
CA LEU A 413 -9.30 8.96 12.50
C LEU A 413 -8.76 10.30 13.01
N PHE A 414 -9.65 11.26 13.33
CA PHE A 414 -9.23 12.58 13.83
C PHE A 414 -8.54 12.46 15.19
N GLU A 415 -9.08 11.69 16.13
CA GLU A 415 -8.45 11.42 17.41
C GLU A 415 -7.06 10.79 17.26
N TYR A 416 -6.92 9.81 16.36
CA TYR A 416 -5.64 9.20 16.03
C TYR A 416 -4.64 10.19 15.46
N LEU A 417 -5.05 10.96 14.45
CA LEU A 417 -4.19 11.96 13.81
C LEU A 417 -3.75 13.06 14.78
N LEU A 418 -4.61 13.47 15.69
CA LEU A 418 -4.28 14.47 16.71
C LEU A 418 -3.23 13.93 17.68
N LEU A 419 -3.46 12.74 18.24
CA LEU A 419 -2.56 12.15 19.22
C LEU A 419 -1.19 11.81 18.61
N VAL A 420 -1.17 11.14 17.47
CA VAL A 420 0.06 10.74 16.79
C VAL A 420 0.75 11.94 16.16
N GLY A 421 -0.02 12.87 15.57
CA GLY A 421 0.48 14.03 14.86
C GLY A 421 1.23 15.02 15.79
N VAL A 422 0.76 15.23 17.01
CA VAL A 422 1.47 16.07 18.00
C VAL A 422 2.83 15.46 18.32
N ALA A 423 2.91 14.17 18.61
CA ALA A 423 4.17 13.50 18.91
C ALA A 423 5.15 13.58 17.72
N ILE A 424 4.65 13.31 16.50
CA ILE A 424 5.43 13.42 15.27
C ILE A 424 6.02 14.84 15.13
N THR A 425 5.19 15.87 15.25
CA THR A 425 5.61 17.25 15.06
C THR A 425 6.71 17.63 16.05
N VAL A 426 6.55 17.26 17.33
CA VAL A 426 7.54 17.56 18.37
C VAL A 426 8.89 16.89 18.07
N PHE A 427 8.89 15.59 17.77
CA PHE A 427 10.15 14.86 17.56
C PHE A 427 10.79 15.18 16.20
N CYS A 428 10.01 15.47 15.16
CA CYS A 428 10.55 16.02 13.91
C CYS A 428 11.21 17.36 14.12
N ALA A 429 10.54 18.31 14.80
CA ALA A 429 11.11 19.62 15.08
C ALA A 429 12.38 19.52 15.94
N ALA A 430 12.36 18.69 16.99
CA ALA A 430 13.52 18.44 17.82
C ALA A 430 14.70 17.85 17.03
N SER A 431 14.46 16.87 16.16
CA SER A 431 15.50 16.23 15.34
C SER A 431 16.10 17.18 14.28
N PHE A 432 15.35 18.21 13.85
CA PHE A 432 15.85 19.24 12.94
C PHE A 432 16.82 20.21 13.65
N ILE A 433 16.59 20.46 14.95
CA ILE A 433 17.49 21.29 15.77
C ILE A 433 18.79 20.52 16.05
N ASN A 434 18.67 19.29 16.52
CA ASN A 434 19.79 18.40 16.76
C ASN A 434 19.39 16.95 16.47
N PRO A 435 20.09 16.26 15.54
CA PRO A 435 19.81 14.87 15.18
C PRO A 435 19.74 13.91 16.37
N TYR A 436 20.55 14.10 17.39
CA TYR A 436 20.57 13.22 18.57
C TYR A 436 19.36 13.38 19.49
N TYR A 437 18.58 14.47 19.35
CA TYR A 437 17.32 14.64 20.10
C TYR A 437 16.27 13.61 19.63
N ALA A 438 16.44 13.00 18.46
CA ALA A 438 15.63 11.87 18.03
C ALA A 438 15.69 10.68 19.01
N LEU A 439 16.78 10.48 19.73
CA LEU A 439 16.88 9.46 20.79
C LEU A 439 15.91 9.73 21.94
N GLY A 440 15.51 10.97 22.16
CA GLY A 440 14.50 11.35 23.14
C GLY A 440 13.11 10.73 22.86
N ALA A 441 12.87 10.25 21.63
CA ALA A 441 11.64 9.56 21.26
C ALA A 441 11.36 8.30 22.11
N VAL A 442 12.38 7.73 22.77
CA VAL A 442 12.20 6.66 23.76
C VAL A 442 11.19 7.05 24.85
N VAL A 443 11.04 8.34 25.17
CA VAL A 443 10.02 8.83 26.11
C VAL A 443 8.59 8.44 25.66
N LEU A 444 8.34 8.26 24.37
CA LEU A 444 7.06 7.78 23.84
C LEU A 444 6.69 6.38 24.35
N ALA A 445 7.64 5.60 24.84
CA ALA A 445 7.35 4.30 25.45
C ALA A 445 6.41 4.41 26.66
N VAL A 446 6.46 5.51 27.41
CA VAL A 446 5.60 5.73 28.58
C VAL A 446 4.14 5.91 28.17
N PRO A 447 3.77 6.88 27.31
CA PRO A 447 2.39 6.99 26.85
C PRO A 447 1.94 5.79 26.00
N ALA A 448 2.83 5.14 25.25
CA ALA A 448 2.51 3.89 24.54
C ALA A 448 2.07 2.81 25.50
N TRP A 449 2.80 2.60 26.59
CA TRP A 449 2.44 1.65 27.63
C TRP A 449 1.11 2.00 28.31
N LEU A 450 0.85 3.29 28.57
CA LEU A 450 -0.42 3.75 29.17
C LEU A 450 -1.60 3.46 28.24
N PHE A 451 -1.50 3.80 26.94
CA PHE A 451 -2.54 3.48 25.97
C PHE A 451 -2.76 1.96 25.81
N TYR A 452 -1.69 1.18 25.85
CA TYR A 452 -1.80 -0.27 25.84
C TYR A 452 -2.56 -0.81 27.05
N GLN A 453 -2.30 -0.32 28.28
CA GLN A 453 -3.04 -0.73 29.46
C GLN A 453 -4.52 -0.29 29.39
N GLN A 454 -4.77 0.91 28.94
CA GLN A 454 -6.13 1.40 28.72
C GLN A 454 -6.87 0.60 27.63
N ALA A 455 -6.19 0.16 26.58
CA ALA A 455 -6.76 -0.72 25.56
C ALA A 455 -7.26 -2.02 26.16
N LYS A 456 -6.46 -2.64 27.03
CA LYS A 456 -6.85 -3.89 27.74
C LYS A 456 -8.12 -3.69 28.57
N ILE A 457 -8.16 -2.65 29.40
CA ILE A 457 -9.31 -2.35 30.26
C ILE A 457 -10.55 -2.04 29.42
N ARG A 458 -10.41 -1.23 28.39
CA ARG A 458 -11.50 -0.80 27.53
C ARG A 458 -12.15 -1.97 26.81
N TRP A 459 -11.34 -2.84 26.20
CA TRP A 459 -11.83 -3.89 25.33
C TRP A 459 -12.24 -5.17 26.07
N ASP A 460 -11.75 -5.41 27.30
CA ASP A 460 -12.28 -6.47 28.16
C ASP A 460 -13.68 -6.14 28.73
N ALA A 461 -14.04 -4.84 28.78
CA ALA A 461 -15.36 -4.39 29.20
C ALA A 461 -16.42 -4.47 28.08
N VAL A 462 -16.03 -4.70 26.83
CA VAL A 462 -16.93 -4.83 25.70
C VAL A 462 -17.39 -6.27 25.55
N ASP A 463 -18.70 -6.47 25.42
CA ASP A 463 -19.28 -7.82 25.21
C ASP A 463 -18.68 -8.45 23.93
N PRO A 464 -18.13 -9.66 24.01
CA PRO A 464 -17.59 -10.39 22.87
C PRO A 464 -18.53 -10.58 21.70
N GLN A 465 -19.84 -10.50 21.92
CA GLN A 465 -20.85 -10.64 20.85
C GLN A 465 -20.99 -9.39 19.97
N GLY A 466 -20.31 -8.30 20.31
CA GLY A 466 -20.32 -7.03 19.56
C GLY A 466 -19.19 -6.86 18.54
N PHE A 467 -18.34 -7.90 18.35
CA PHE A 467 -17.21 -7.85 17.39
C PHE A 467 -17.53 -8.57 16.08
#